data_4bf654f0308f1be29822e59c008f8339
#
_entry.id   4bf654f0308f1be29822e59c008f8339
#
_cell.length_a   1.000
_cell.length_b   1.000
_cell.length_c   1.000
_cell.angle_alpha   90.00
_cell.angle_beta   90.00
_cell.angle_gamma   90.00
#
_symmetry.space_group_name_H-M   'P 1'
#
loop_
_entity.id
_entity.type
_entity.pdbx_description
1 polymer ?
#
loop_
_entity_poly.entity_id
_entity_poly.type
_entity_poly.pdbx_seq_one_letter_code
_entity_poly.pdbx_strand_id
1 'polypeptide(L)'
;EIGYPPAMVMMARYLGQGKYMEKDSEGAWLLLIKTLKTKHDVARIQAALEFLPGGVGPENTKRAKSTLRGLINDGNSKAMVAYAMKVLKLKNAKPNTNESKEGIELLERAARKFQNPKAMIFLSLLYNQGNVVKRNEQKAIEYAQLAIDAKVPQAFGTMGQIYQNQGDNEKAIEWFKKGAAIDDGFSQGMLGFMFSGGFGVKQDLAKAVDWWRKARWNGDRMAASYLQVHRDKQKAQKAWKESQKEKLKKQ
;
A
#
# COMPACT_ATOMS: atom_id res chain seq x y z
N GLU A 1 -6.43 9.21 -32.37
CA GLU A 1 -7.10 7.97 -31.91
C GLU A 1 -6.38 7.40 -30.68
N ILE A 2 -7.08 7.29 -29.54
CA ILE A 2 -6.52 6.66 -28.34
C ILE A 2 -6.68 5.14 -28.53
N GLY A 3 -5.64 4.50 -29.14
CA GLY A 3 -5.65 3.06 -29.40
C GLY A 3 -5.05 2.20 -28.26
N TYR A 4 -4.26 2.80 -27.36
CA TYR A 4 -3.57 2.06 -26.29
C TYR A 4 -4.49 1.83 -25.09
N PRO A 5 -4.84 0.56 -24.75
CA PRO A 5 -5.87 0.25 -23.75
C PRO A 5 -5.63 0.85 -22.35
N PRO A 6 -4.42 0.86 -21.77
CA PRO A 6 -4.19 1.53 -20.49
C PRO A 6 -4.43 3.04 -20.52
N ALA A 7 -4.09 3.71 -21.63
CA ALA A 7 -4.37 5.15 -21.79
C ALA A 7 -5.87 5.44 -21.86
N MET A 8 -6.66 4.53 -22.46
CA MET A 8 -8.12 4.63 -22.49
C MET A 8 -8.72 4.62 -21.07
N VAL A 9 -8.21 3.78 -20.17
CA VAL A 9 -8.66 3.77 -18.76
C VAL A 9 -8.29 5.06 -18.04
N MET A 10 -7.06 5.58 -18.26
CA MET A 10 -6.65 6.85 -17.66
C MET A 10 -7.51 8.01 -18.15
N MET A 11 -7.78 8.08 -19.45
CA MET A 11 -8.65 9.10 -20.03
C MET A 11 -10.07 9.01 -19.47
N ALA A 12 -10.61 7.81 -19.34
CA ALA A 12 -11.92 7.60 -18.72
C ALA A 12 -11.99 8.13 -17.28
N ARG A 13 -10.91 7.94 -16.50
CA ARG A 13 -10.82 8.50 -15.13
C ARG A 13 -10.81 10.03 -15.15
N TYR A 14 -10.04 10.65 -16.03
CA TYR A 14 -9.99 12.11 -16.14
C TYR A 14 -11.33 12.71 -16.55
N LEU A 15 -11.98 12.14 -17.56
CA LEU A 15 -13.32 12.53 -18.00
C LEU A 15 -14.37 12.34 -16.90
N GLY A 16 -14.37 11.20 -16.23
CA GLY A 16 -15.34 10.91 -15.17
C GLY A 16 -15.16 11.75 -13.90
N GLN A 17 -13.92 12.18 -13.60
CA GLN A 17 -13.61 13.01 -12.43
C GLN A 17 -13.74 14.52 -12.72
N GLY A 18 -13.62 14.94 -13.97
CA GLY A 18 -13.57 16.35 -14.35
C GLY A 18 -12.36 17.11 -13.79
N LYS A 19 -11.22 16.42 -13.56
CA LYS A 19 -10.09 17.00 -12.82
C LYS A 19 -9.18 17.88 -13.69
N TYR A 20 -8.99 17.50 -14.95
CA TYR A 20 -8.09 18.20 -15.90
C TYR A 20 -8.81 18.63 -17.17
N MET A 21 -10.08 18.27 -17.30
CA MET A 21 -10.93 18.58 -18.43
C MET A 21 -12.40 18.61 -17.95
N GLU A 22 -13.30 19.10 -18.77
CA GLU A 22 -14.73 19.08 -18.47
C GLU A 22 -15.22 17.65 -18.22
N LYS A 23 -16.10 17.50 -17.23
CA LYS A 23 -16.64 16.19 -16.84
C LYS A 23 -17.52 15.64 -17.94
N ASP A 24 -17.13 14.50 -18.48
CA ASP A 24 -17.89 13.75 -19.48
C ASP A 24 -18.03 12.27 -19.02
N SER A 25 -19.13 12.01 -18.37
CA SER A 25 -19.42 10.67 -17.84
C SER A 25 -19.77 9.67 -18.94
N GLU A 26 -20.32 10.13 -20.06
CA GLU A 26 -20.67 9.27 -21.20
C GLU A 26 -19.41 8.88 -21.98
N GLY A 27 -18.55 9.82 -22.29
CA GLY A 27 -17.26 9.56 -22.91
C GLY A 27 -16.38 8.64 -22.05
N ALA A 28 -16.37 8.84 -20.73
CA ALA A 28 -15.69 7.94 -19.80
C ALA A 28 -16.22 6.51 -19.91
N TRP A 29 -17.55 6.33 -19.91
CA TRP A 29 -18.20 5.04 -20.03
C TRP A 29 -17.88 4.34 -21.35
N LEU A 30 -17.94 5.05 -22.47
CA LEU A 30 -17.62 4.50 -23.79
C LEU A 30 -16.17 3.99 -23.87
N LEU A 31 -15.21 4.74 -23.32
CA LEU A 31 -13.81 4.32 -23.26
C LEU A 31 -13.62 3.05 -22.42
N LEU A 32 -14.28 2.96 -21.27
CA LEU A 32 -14.22 1.75 -20.43
C LEU A 32 -14.80 0.53 -21.15
N ILE A 33 -15.96 0.68 -21.81
CA ILE A 33 -16.57 -0.41 -22.60
C ILE A 33 -15.67 -0.85 -23.74
N LYS A 34 -15.07 0.09 -24.47
CA LYS A 34 -14.09 -0.22 -25.54
C LYS A 34 -12.89 -0.97 -24.98
N THR A 35 -12.39 -0.57 -23.81
CA THR A 35 -11.26 -1.25 -23.14
C THR A 35 -11.58 -2.69 -22.75
N LEU A 36 -12.81 -2.97 -22.27
CA LEU A 36 -13.23 -4.33 -21.89
C LEU A 36 -13.22 -5.31 -23.07
N LYS A 37 -13.33 -4.82 -24.30
CA LYS A 37 -13.32 -5.62 -25.53
C LYS A 37 -11.89 -5.92 -26.04
N THR A 38 -10.86 -5.32 -25.45
CA THR A 38 -9.47 -5.53 -25.85
C THR A 38 -8.93 -6.87 -25.31
N LYS A 39 -7.80 -7.33 -25.85
CA LYS A 39 -7.06 -8.51 -25.33
C LYS A 39 -6.05 -8.14 -24.23
N HIS A 40 -6.02 -6.87 -23.78
CA HIS A 40 -5.05 -6.39 -22.80
C HIS A 40 -5.57 -6.58 -21.38
N ASP A 41 -5.24 -7.68 -20.72
CA ASP A 41 -5.80 -8.08 -19.42
C ASP A 41 -5.67 -7.02 -18.33
N VAL A 42 -4.52 -6.36 -18.22
CA VAL A 42 -4.33 -5.32 -17.19
C VAL A 42 -5.32 -4.17 -17.37
N ALA A 43 -5.53 -3.73 -18.61
CA ALA A 43 -6.49 -2.67 -18.91
C ALA A 43 -7.94 -3.15 -18.70
N ARG A 44 -8.26 -4.39 -19.08
CA ARG A 44 -9.57 -5.03 -18.84
C ARG A 44 -9.88 -5.09 -17.33
N ILE A 45 -8.91 -5.51 -16.51
CA ILE A 45 -9.04 -5.53 -15.05
C ILE A 45 -9.32 -4.12 -14.53
N GLN A 46 -8.51 -3.14 -14.92
CA GLN A 46 -8.68 -1.76 -14.50
C GLN A 46 -10.02 -1.18 -14.92
N ALA A 47 -10.43 -1.38 -16.17
CA ALA A 47 -11.74 -0.93 -16.67
C ALA A 47 -12.89 -1.59 -15.90
N ALA A 48 -12.81 -2.89 -15.62
CA ALA A 48 -13.82 -3.59 -14.84
C ALA A 48 -13.95 -3.04 -13.41
N LEU A 49 -12.83 -2.68 -12.77
CA LEU A 49 -12.83 -2.08 -11.44
C LEU A 49 -13.51 -0.70 -11.40
N GLU A 50 -13.51 0.06 -12.50
CA GLU A 50 -14.18 1.35 -12.60
C GLU A 50 -15.74 1.22 -12.69
N PHE A 51 -16.27 0.04 -12.98
CA PHE A 51 -17.70 -0.26 -12.92
C PHE A 51 -18.16 -0.79 -11.55
N LEU A 52 -17.25 -0.98 -10.62
CA LEU A 52 -17.57 -1.34 -9.23
C LEU A 52 -17.79 -0.06 -8.40
N PRO A 53 -18.50 -0.14 -7.25
CA PRO A 53 -18.71 1.00 -6.37
C PRO A 53 -17.43 1.80 -6.09
N GLY A 54 -17.51 3.12 -6.23
CA GLY A 54 -16.39 4.05 -6.09
C GLY A 54 -15.43 4.12 -7.28
N GLY A 55 -15.81 3.59 -8.44
CA GLY A 55 -15.17 3.87 -9.73
C GLY A 55 -15.81 5.08 -10.43
N VAL A 56 -15.27 5.47 -11.58
CA VAL A 56 -15.75 6.64 -12.36
C VAL A 56 -16.84 6.29 -13.38
N GLY A 57 -16.99 5.02 -13.71
CA GLY A 57 -18.04 4.55 -14.61
C GLY A 57 -19.38 4.45 -13.89
N PRO A 58 -20.51 4.44 -14.63
CA PRO A 58 -21.80 4.12 -14.05
C PRO A 58 -21.72 2.73 -13.42
N GLU A 59 -22.30 2.58 -12.23
CA GLU A 59 -22.25 1.32 -11.51
C GLU A 59 -22.87 0.19 -12.34
N ASN A 60 -22.06 -0.71 -12.81
CA ASN A 60 -22.47 -1.91 -13.51
C ASN A 60 -21.76 -3.14 -12.92
N THR A 61 -22.08 -3.40 -11.67
CA THR A 61 -21.49 -4.48 -10.87
C THR A 61 -21.61 -5.85 -11.56
N LYS A 62 -22.71 -6.12 -12.27
CA LYS A 62 -22.89 -7.39 -13.00
C LYS A 62 -21.85 -7.57 -14.11
N ARG A 63 -21.63 -6.55 -14.92
CA ARG A 63 -20.64 -6.57 -16.00
C ARG A 63 -19.20 -6.64 -15.47
N ALA A 64 -18.90 -5.84 -14.44
CA ALA A 64 -17.61 -5.85 -13.78
C ALA A 64 -17.28 -7.25 -13.23
N LYS A 65 -18.19 -7.81 -12.44
CA LYS A 65 -18.03 -9.15 -11.86
C LYS A 65 -17.90 -10.23 -12.94
N SER A 66 -18.69 -10.18 -14.01
CA SER A 66 -18.60 -11.12 -15.13
C SER A 66 -17.22 -11.09 -15.80
N THR A 67 -16.71 -9.88 -16.11
CA THR A 67 -15.39 -9.73 -16.73
C THR A 67 -14.28 -10.23 -15.80
N LEU A 68 -14.31 -9.85 -14.53
CA LEU A 68 -13.30 -10.25 -13.57
C LEU A 68 -13.36 -11.77 -13.30
N ARG A 69 -14.56 -12.35 -13.18
CA ARG A 69 -14.72 -13.80 -13.02
C ARG A 69 -14.19 -14.58 -14.22
N GLY A 70 -14.42 -14.12 -15.46
CA GLY A 70 -13.81 -14.73 -16.64
C GLY A 70 -12.29 -14.80 -16.50
N LEU A 71 -11.65 -13.66 -16.23
CA LEU A 71 -10.19 -13.60 -16.03
C LEU A 71 -9.70 -14.44 -14.85
N ILE A 72 -10.46 -14.49 -13.75
CA ILE A 72 -10.14 -15.30 -12.57
C ILE A 72 -10.22 -16.80 -12.90
N ASN A 73 -11.22 -17.23 -13.66
CA ASN A 73 -11.38 -18.61 -14.09
C ASN A 73 -10.25 -19.03 -15.04
N ASP A 74 -9.79 -18.14 -15.89
CA ASP A 74 -8.62 -18.32 -16.76
C ASP A 74 -7.29 -18.34 -15.98
N GLY A 75 -7.34 -18.24 -14.65
CA GLY A 75 -6.14 -18.31 -13.79
C GLY A 75 -5.36 -16.99 -13.67
N ASN A 76 -5.93 -15.86 -14.09
CA ASN A 76 -5.25 -14.57 -14.01
C ASN A 76 -5.12 -14.08 -12.55
N SER A 77 -3.95 -14.30 -11.95
CA SER A 77 -3.69 -13.93 -10.54
C SER A 77 -3.75 -12.41 -10.28
N LYS A 78 -3.50 -11.57 -11.29
CA LYS A 78 -3.66 -10.12 -11.17
C LYS A 78 -5.13 -9.74 -11.03
N ALA A 79 -6.04 -10.43 -11.74
CA ALA A 79 -7.49 -10.23 -11.60
C ALA A 79 -7.97 -10.68 -10.22
N MET A 80 -7.49 -11.82 -9.71
CA MET A 80 -7.78 -12.30 -8.36
C MET A 80 -7.43 -11.26 -7.31
N VAL A 81 -6.19 -10.77 -7.33
CA VAL A 81 -5.70 -9.77 -6.39
C VAL A 81 -6.47 -8.46 -6.51
N ALA A 82 -6.69 -7.99 -7.74
CA ALA A 82 -7.37 -6.71 -7.98
C ALA A 82 -8.82 -6.73 -7.49
N TYR A 83 -9.56 -7.79 -7.76
CA TYR A 83 -10.92 -7.98 -7.28
C TYR A 83 -10.96 -8.09 -5.75
N ALA A 84 -10.13 -8.95 -5.18
CA ALA A 84 -10.05 -9.13 -3.73
C ALA A 84 -9.70 -7.81 -3.01
N MET A 85 -8.70 -7.08 -3.48
CA MET A 85 -8.34 -5.78 -2.89
C MET A 85 -9.48 -4.76 -2.97
N LYS A 86 -10.25 -4.74 -4.06
CA LYS A 86 -11.40 -3.84 -4.19
C LYS A 86 -12.49 -4.21 -3.20
N VAL A 87 -12.85 -5.48 -3.10
CA VAL A 87 -13.87 -6.00 -2.18
C VAL A 87 -13.49 -5.77 -0.72
N LEU A 88 -12.23 -6.08 -0.36
CA LEU A 88 -11.74 -5.97 1.03
C LEU A 88 -11.42 -4.53 1.46
N LYS A 89 -11.20 -3.59 0.52
CA LYS A 89 -10.97 -2.16 0.80
C LYS A 89 -12.24 -1.31 0.81
N LEU A 90 -13.39 -1.86 0.42
CA LEU A 90 -14.64 -1.13 0.54
C LEU A 90 -14.88 -0.77 2.01
N LYS A 91 -15.18 0.51 2.28
CA LYS A 91 -15.29 1.14 3.62
C LYS A 91 -16.18 0.39 4.64
N ASN A 92 -16.91 -0.63 4.19
CA ASN A 92 -17.84 -1.43 4.98
C ASN A 92 -17.59 -2.95 4.86
N ALA A 93 -16.41 -3.39 4.45
CA ALA A 93 -16.09 -4.82 4.47
C ALA A 93 -16.13 -5.31 5.93
N LYS A 94 -17.30 -5.79 6.33
CA LYS A 94 -17.46 -6.41 7.65
C LYS A 94 -16.67 -7.73 7.66
N PRO A 95 -15.97 -8.03 8.76
CA PRO A 95 -15.34 -9.34 8.91
C PRO A 95 -16.38 -10.44 8.74
N ASN A 96 -15.98 -11.57 8.15
CA ASN A 96 -16.79 -12.77 7.99
C ASN A 96 -18.00 -12.69 7.04
N THR A 97 -18.10 -11.67 6.18
CA THR A 97 -19.08 -11.70 5.09
C THR A 97 -18.67 -12.69 3.99
N ASN A 98 -19.62 -13.15 3.18
CA ASN A 98 -19.31 -14.02 2.04
C ASN A 98 -18.33 -13.36 1.06
N GLU A 99 -18.46 -12.05 0.87
CA GLU A 99 -17.55 -11.27 0.02
C GLU A 99 -16.13 -11.19 0.60
N SER A 100 -16.00 -11.02 1.93
CA SER A 100 -14.69 -11.05 2.58
C SER A 100 -14.03 -12.42 2.46
N LYS A 101 -14.80 -13.50 2.64
CA LYS A 101 -14.31 -14.87 2.46
C LYS A 101 -13.87 -15.13 1.03
N GLU A 102 -14.69 -14.80 0.03
CA GLU A 102 -14.35 -14.91 -1.39
C GLU A 102 -13.04 -14.14 -1.69
N GLY A 103 -12.92 -12.90 -1.21
CA GLY A 103 -11.73 -12.09 -1.41
C GLY A 103 -10.46 -12.72 -0.82
N ILE A 104 -10.55 -13.30 0.37
CA ILE A 104 -9.43 -13.97 1.03
C ILE A 104 -9.04 -15.25 0.28
N GLU A 105 -10.01 -16.09 -0.10
CA GLU A 105 -9.79 -17.31 -0.87
C GLU A 105 -9.09 -17.01 -2.20
N LEU A 106 -9.49 -15.94 -2.89
CA LEU A 106 -8.83 -15.51 -4.12
C LEU A 106 -7.39 -15.06 -3.88
N LEU A 107 -7.12 -14.35 -2.78
CA LEU A 107 -5.75 -13.97 -2.41
C LEU A 107 -4.91 -15.20 -2.06
N GLU A 108 -5.44 -16.15 -1.29
CA GLU A 108 -4.74 -17.39 -0.93
C GLU A 108 -4.42 -18.21 -2.18
N ARG A 109 -5.37 -18.33 -3.10
CA ARG A 109 -5.15 -18.98 -4.40
C ARG A 109 -4.09 -18.26 -5.23
N ALA A 110 -4.12 -16.93 -5.28
CA ALA A 110 -3.13 -16.13 -5.99
C ALA A 110 -1.73 -16.26 -5.36
N ALA A 111 -1.63 -16.25 -4.03
CA ALA A 111 -0.37 -16.39 -3.32
C ALA A 111 0.25 -17.79 -3.47
N ARG A 112 -0.52 -18.85 -3.18
CA ARG A 112 -0.01 -20.23 -3.13
C ARG A 112 0.15 -20.86 -4.51
N LYS A 113 -0.89 -20.77 -5.37
CA LYS A 113 -0.88 -21.42 -6.67
C LYS A 113 -0.10 -20.64 -7.74
N PHE A 114 -0.20 -19.31 -7.70
CA PHE A 114 0.38 -18.44 -8.73
C PHE A 114 1.57 -17.62 -8.24
N GLN A 115 2.01 -17.83 -7.00
CA GLN A 115 3.14 -17.12 -6.37
C GLN A 115 3.08 -15.59 -6.56
N ASN A 116 1.86 -15.04 -6.48
CA ASN A 116 1.66 -13.62 -6.71
C ASN A 116 2.19 -12.79 -5.53
N PRO A 117 3.23 -11.93 -5.74
CA PRO A 117 3.87 -11.20 -4.65
C PRO A 117 2.93 -10.26 -3.90
N LYS A 118 2.02 -9.60 -4.63
CA LYS A 118 1.05 -8.68 -4.02
C LYS A 118 0.05 -9.40 -3.14
N ALA A 119 -0.36 -10.61 -3.52
CA ALA A 119 -1.25 -11.42 -2.72
C ALA A 119 -0.59 -11.84 -1.40
N MET A 120 0.67 -12.27 -1.44
CA MET A 120 1.44 -12.66 -0.25
C MET A 120 1.56 -11.50 0.74
N ILE A 121 2.03 -10.34 0.28
CA ILE A 121 2.16 -9.14 1.13
C ILE A 121 0.80 -8.71 1.69
N PHE A 122 -0.26 -8.71 0.85
CA PHE A 122 -1.57 -8.25 1.28
C PHE A 122 -2.20 -9.20 2.32
N LEU A 123 -2.07 -10.52 2.15
CA LEU A 123 -2.51 -11.50 3.15
C LEU A 123 -1.75 -11.35 4.47
N SER A 124 -0.43 -11.19 4.40
CA SER A 124 0.38 -10.94 5.58
C SER A 124 -0.12 -9.73 6.38
N LEU A 125 -0.36 -8.61 5.69
CA LEU A 125 -0.89 -7.39 6.31
C LEU A 125 -2.31 -7.58 6.86
N LEU A 126 -3.21 -8.26 6.14
CA LEU A 126 -4.58 -8.53 6.59
C LEU A 126 -4.61 -9.35 7.89
N TYR A 127 -3.81 -10.41 7.96
CA TYR A 127 -3.73 -11.24 9.16
C TYR A 127 -3.02 -10.54 10.32
N ASN A 128 -2.07 -9.65 10.03
CA ASN A 128 -1.39 -8.85 11.05
C ASN A 128 -2.31 -7.77 11.65
N GLN A 129 -3.11 -7.09 10.82
CA GLN A 129 -4.01 -6.01 11.27
C GLN A 129 -5.28 -6.52 11.94
N GLY A 130 -5.84 -7.62 11.47
CA GLY A 130 -7.06 -8.20 12.04
C GLY A 130 -8.35 -7.45 11.74
N ASN A 131 -8.36 -6.51 10.77
CA ASN A 131 -9.52 -5.64 10.50
C ASN A 131 -10.64 -6.35 9.72
N VAL A 132 -10.28 -7.23 8.80
CA VAL A 132 -11.19 -7.94 7.89
C VAL A 132 -11.28 -9.42 8.26
N VAL A 133 -10.20 -9.96 8.78
CA VAL A 133 -10.07 -11.33 9.30
C VAL A 133 -9.63 -11.27 10.75
N LYS A 134 -9.91 -12.30 11.53
CA LYS A 134 -9.35 -12.41 12.87
C LYS A 134 -7.82 -12.34 12.77
N ARG A 135 -7.20 -11.47 13.59
CA ARG A 135 -5.74 -11.37 13.68
C ARG A 135 -5.13 -12.76 13.88
N ASN A 136 -4.14 -13.09 13.08
CA ASN A 136 -3.41 -14.34 13.16
C ASN A 136 -1.94 -14.10 12.83
N GLU A 137 -1.13 -13.99 13.85
CA GLU A 137 0.29 -13.66 13.75
C GLU A 137 1.06 -14.74 12.98
N GLN A 138 0.71 -15.99 13.18
CA GLN A 138 1.36 -17.12 12.55
C GLN A 138 1.14 -17.12 11.02
N LYS A 139 -0.11 -16.88 10.58
CA LYS A 139 -0.41 -16.69 9.15
C LYS A 139 0.24 -15.43 8.57
N ALA A 140 0.30 -14.33 9.35
CA ALA A 140 0.96 -13.11 8.90
C ALA A 140 2.45 -13.37 8.61
N ILE A 141 3.15 -14.05 9.51
CA ILE A 141 4.56 -14.45 9.35
C ILE A 141 4.71 -15.43 8.19
N GLU A 142 3.84 -16.45 8.06
CA GLU A 142 3.88 -17.42 6.97
C GLU A 142 3.83 -16.74 5.60
N TYR A 143 2.86 -15.83 5.39
CA TYR A 143 2.74 -15.13 4.10
C TYR A 143 3.87 -14.13 3.87
N ALA A 144 4.42 -13.49 4.91
CA ALA A 144 5.60 -12.65 4.79
C ALA A 144 6.83 -13.50 4.40
N GLN A 145 6.98 -14.70 4.99
CA GLN A 145 8.07 -15.62 4.64
C GLN A 145 7.95 -16.11 3.19
N LEU A 146 6.75 -16.50 2.74
CA LEU A 146 6.51 -16.85 1.34
C LEU A 146 6.93 -15.71 0.38
N ALA A 147 6.68 -14.46 0.77
CA ALA A 147 7.10 -13.31 -0.03
C ALA A 147 8.63 -13.11 -0.01
N ILE A 148 9.30 -13.39 1.11
CA ILE A 148 10.78 -13.37 1.22
C ILE A 148 11.38 -14.44 0.31
N ASP A 149 10.85 -15.65 0.36
CA ASP A 149 11.32 -16.79 -0.45
C ASP A 149 11.12 -16.52 -1.95
N ALA A 150 10.05 -15.81 -2.30
CA ALA A 150 9.78 -15.30 -3.64
C ALA A 150 10.62 -14.05 -4.00
N LYS A 151 11.59 -13.64 -3.16
CA LYS A 151 12.49 -12.50 -3.36
C LYS A 151 11.76 -11.16 -3.53
N VAL A 152 10.65 -10.97 -2.82
CA VAL A 152 9.90 -9.70 -2.82
C VAL A 152 10.56 -8.73 -1.83
N PRO A 153 11.14 -7.61 -2.28
CA PRO A 153 11.89 -6.70 -1.40
C PRO A 153 11.08 -6.18 -0.21
N GLN A 154 9.82 -5.81 -0.44
CA GLN A 154 8.90 -5.28 0.57
C GLN A 154 8.58 -6.27 1.70
N ALA A 155 8.86 -7.55 1.52
CA ALA A 155 8.56 -8.59 2.50
C ALA A 155 9.37 -8.44 3.79
N PHE A 156 10.61 -7.94 3.71
CA PHE A 156 11.43 -7.66 4.90
C PHE A 156 10.80 -6.56 5.77
N GLY A 157 10.36 -5.47 5.15
CA GLY A 157 9.65 -4.40 5.85
C GLY A 157 8.33 -4.88 6.46
N THR A 158 7.60 -5.74 5.75
CA THR A 158 6.36 -6.36 6.26
C THR A 158 6.65 -7.24 7.49
N MET A 159 7.70 -8.05 7.45
CA MET A 159 8.12 -8.87 8.59
C MET A 159 8.50 -8.01 9.79
N GLY A 160 9.27 -6.95 9.58
CA GLY A 160 9.62 -5.99 10.64
C GLY A 160 8.37 -5.35 11.27
N GLN A 161 7.38 -4.98 10.47
CA GLN A 161 6.12 -4.43 10.95
C GLN A 161 5.31 -5.44 11.79
N ILE A 162 5.34 -6.72 11.44
CA ILE A 162 4.69 -7.78 12.23
C ILE A 162 5.31 -7.85 13.63
N TYR A 163 6.64 -7.93 13.73
CA TYR A 163 7.33 -7.99 15.02
C TYR A 163 7.15 -6.70 15.83
N GLN A 164 7.14 -5.54 15.18
CA GLN A 164 6.83 -4.27 15.85
C GLN A 164 5.42 -4.27 16.47
N ASN A 165 4.43 -4.79 15.75
CA ASN A 165 3.05 -4.89 16.27
C ASN A 165 2.91 -5.93 17.40
N GLN A 166 3.83 -6.85 17.53
CA GLN A 166 3.96 -7.78 18.67
C GLN A 166 4.68 -7.13 19.87
N GLY A 167 5.29 -5.96 19.69
CA GLY A 167 6.12 -5.30 20.70
C GLY A 167 7.58 -5.76 20.70
N ASP A 168 7.96 -6.72 19.85
CA ASP A 168 9.34 -7.20 19.70
C ASP A 168 10.14 -6.25 18.80
N ASN A 169 10.50 -5.12 19.39
CA ASN A 169 11.20 -4.07 18.65
C ASN A 169 12.61 -4.47 18.22
N GLU A 170 13.26 -5.38 18.92
CA GLU A 170 14.61 -5.86 18.58
C GLU A 170 14.56 -6.68 17.29
N LYS A 171 13.66 -7.66 17.20
CA LYS A 171 13.44 -8.40 15.96
C LYS A 171 12.93 -7.52 14.82
N ALA A 172 12.07 -6.55 15.11
CA ALA A 172 11.61 -5.60 14.11
C ALA A 172 12.78 -4.87 13.44
N ILE A 173 13.74 -4.39 14.25
CA ILE A 173 14.94 -3.72 13.74
C ILE A 173 15.80 -4.65 12.89
N GLU A 174 15.96 -5.91 13.29
CA GLU A 174 16.72 -6.89 12.49
C GLU A 174 16.13 -7.05 11.09
N TRP A 175 14.79 -7.17 11.01
CA TRP A 175 14.10 -7.29 9.73
C TRP A 175 14.14 -6.00 8.92
N PHE A 176 13.97 -4.83 9.55
CA PHE A 176 14.13 -3.56 8.87
C PHE A 176 15.55 -3.34 8.36
N LYS A 177 16.59 -3.79 9.09
CA LYS A 177 17.98 -3.75 8.59
C LYS A 177 18.16 -4.62 7.35
N LYS A 178 17.57 -5.81 7.30
CA LYS A 178 17.60 -6.67 6.10
C LYS A 178 16.95 -5.99 4.89
N GLY A 179 15.79 -5.36 5.07
CA GLY A 179 15.14 -4.60 4.01
C GLY A 179 15.94 -3.36 3.60
N ALA A 180 16.50 -2.63 4.56
CA ALA A 180 17.32 -1.45 4.29
C ALA A 180 18.62 -1.78 3.52
N ALA A 181 19.17 -2.98 3.70
CA ALA A 181 20.36 -3.44 2.99
C ALA A 181 20.12 -3.68 1.48
N ILE A 182 18.88 -3.80 1.06
CA ILE A 182 18.44 -3.91 -0.34
C ILE A 182 17.69 -2.66 -0.80
N ASP A 183 17.94 -1.52 -0.15
CA ASP A 183 17.38 -0.21 -0.48
C ASP A 183 15.83 -0.13 -0.43
N ASP A 184 15.17 -0.99 0.39
CA ASP A 184 13.75 -0.83 0.65
C ASP A 184 13.47 0.44 1.45
N GLY A 185 12.91 1.46 0.79
CA GLY A 185 12.64 2.77 1.36
C GLY A 185 11.76 2.72 2.61
N PHE A 186 10.76 1.81 2.64
CA PHE A 186 9.91 1.64 3.81
C PHE A 186 10.71 1.14 5.02
N SER A 187 11.54 0.12 4.86
CA SER A 187 12.41 -0.40 5.93
C SER A 187 13.39 0.66 6.45
N GLN A 188 13.97 1.45 5.54
CA GLN A 188 14.83 2.59 5.92
C GLN A 188 14.05 3.65 6.70
N GLY A 189 12.83 3.98 6.29
CA GLY A 189 11.93 4.90 7.01
C GLY A 189 11.61 4.42 8.42
N MET A 190 11.32 3.13 8.56
CA MET A 190 11.06 2.50 9.84
C MET A 190 12.30 2.46 10.76
N LEU A 191 13.50 2.23 10.23
CA LEU A 191 14.73 2.39 11.03
C LEU A 191 14.87 3.81 11.55
N GLY A 192 14.62 4.82 10.73
CA GLY A 192 14.59 6.22 11.17
C GLY A 192 13.60 6.44 12.31
N PHE A 193 12.41 5.88 12.22
CA PHE A 193 11.41 5.93 13.27
C PHE A 193 11.90 5.25 14.57
N MET A 194 12.45 4.04 14.49
CA MET A 194 12.96 3.29 15.63
C MET A 194 14.09 4.06 16.35
N PHE A 195 15.05 4.62 15.62
CA PHE A 195 16.12 5.45 16.19
C PHE A 195 15.60 6.75 16.79
N SER A 196 14.59 7.38 16.21
CA SER A 196 14.04 8.63 16.71
C SER A 196 13.29 8.49 18.03
N GLY A 197 12.65 7.35 18.27
CA GLY A 197 11.91 7.03 19.48
C GLY A 197 12.68 6.22 20.51
N GLY A 198 13.83 5.64 20.14
CA GLY A 198 14.56 4.71 21.01
C GLY A 198 13.84 3.35 21.17
N PHE A 199 13.07 2.94 20.15
CA PHE A 199 12.33 1.68 20.19
C PHE A 199 13.26 0.50 19.85
N GLY A 200 13.60 -0.34 20.83
CA GLY A 200 14.51 -1.47 20.67
C GLY A 200 15.97 -1.10 20.38
N VAL A 201 16.30 0.18 20.36
CA VAL A 201 17.67 0.74 20.23
C VAL A 201 17.81 2.00 21.07
N LYS A 202 19.04 2.38 21.39
CA LYS A 202 19.30 3.70 22.00
C LYS A 202 18.83 4.80 21.04
N GLN A 203 18.09 5.76 21.56
CA GLN A 203 17.63 6.93 20.80
C GLN A 203 18.81 7.66 20.17
N ASP A 204 18.73 7.94 18.88
CA ASP A 204 19.75 8.63 18.11
C ASP A 204 19.09 9.41 16.96
N LEU A 205 18.85 10.70 17.20
CA LEU A 205 18.18 11.57 16.21
C LEU A 205 19.05 11.82 14.98
N ALA A 206 20.38 11.79 15.10
CA ALA A 206 21.25 11.95 13.94
C ALA A 206 21.12 10.76 13.00
N LYS A 207 21.20 9.54 13.54
CA LYS A 207 20.95 8.33 12.76
C LYS A 207 19.54 8.27 12.18
N ALA A 208 18.53 8.73 12.93
CA ALA A 208 17.15 8.79 12.42
C ALA A 208 17.05 9.67 11.17
N VAL A 209 17.66 10.86 11.19
CA VAL A 209 17.70 11.77 10.05
C VAL A 209 18.40 11.15 8.85
N ASP A 210 19.53 10.45 9.07
CA ASP A 210 20.26 9.80 7.98
C ASP A 210 19.45 8.67 7.34
N TRP A 211 18.74 7.87 8.15
CA TRP A 211 17.83 6.85 7.64
C TRP A 211 16.66 7.45 6.88
N TRP A 212 16.04 8.53 7.35
CA TRP A 212 14.94 9.19 6.63
C TRP A 212 15.40 9.86 5.32
N ARG A 213 16.65 10.34 5.24
CA ARG A 213 17.21 10.83 3.97
C ARG A 213 17.33 9.70 2.94
N LYS A 214 17.86 8.54 3.35
CA LYS A 214 17.95 7.34 2.51
C LYS A 214 16.57 6.87 2.07
N ALA A 215 15.64 6.74 3.02
CA ALA A 215 14.26 6.35 2.76
C ALA A 215 13.57 7.26 1.73
N ARG A 216 13.73 8.58 1.88
CA ARG A 216 13.20 9.56 0.92
C ARG A 216 13.80 9.36 -0.48
N TRP A 217 15.10 9.11 -0.57
CA TRP A 217 15.78 8.84 -1.84
C TRP A 217 15.22 7.57 -2.50
N ASN A 218 14.94 6.56 -1.70
CA ASN A 218 14.38 5.27 -2.14
C ASN A 218 12.84 5.24 -2.19
N GLY A 219 12.19 6.41 -2.25
CA GLY A 219 10.78 6.56 -2.57
C GLY A 219 9.80 6.42 -1.39
N ASP A 220 10.27 6.40 -0.15
CA ASP A 220 9.37 6.45 1.00
C ASP A 220 8.72 7.84 1.12
N ARG A 221 7.39 7.85 1.00
CA ARG A 221 6.59 9.07 1.05
C ARG A 221 6.52 9.69 2.46
N MET A 222 6.63 8.88 3.52
CA MET A 222 6.55 9.34 4.90
C MET A 222 7.86 9.99 5.38
N ALA A 223 8.99 9.59 4.81
CA ALA A 223 10.30 10.11 5.18
C ALA A 223 10.41 11.64 5.04
N ALA A 224 9.79 12.22 4.01
CA ALA A 224 9.75 13.68 3.83
C ALA A 224 9.03 14.39 4.99
N SER A 225 7.92 13.82 5.47
CA SER A 225 7.16 14.36 6.61
C SER A 225 7.95 14.26 7.91
N TYR A 226 8.62 13.13 8.15
CA TYR A 226 9.48 12.97 9.33
C TYR A 226 10.63 13.98 9.36
N LEU A 227 11.30 14.18 8.22
CA LEU A 227 12.36 15.18 8.09
C LEU A 227 11.83 16.60 8.29
N GLN A 228 10.62 16.91 7.83
CA GLN A 228 10.01 18.22 8.05
C GLN A 228 9.71 18.45 9.52
N VAL A 229 9.04 17.51 10.18
CA VAL A 229 8.73 17.58 11.63
C VAL A 229 10.00 17.75 12.45
N HIS A 230 11.07 17.04 12.12
CA HIS A 230 12.35 17.18 12.81
C HIS A 230 12.93 18.59 12.65
N ARG A 231 12.94 19.15 11.45
CA ARG A 231 13.41 20.52 11.18
C ARG A 231 12.61 21.56 11.96
N ASP A 232 11.29 21.40 12.00
CA ASP A 232 10.42 22.36 12.69
C ASP A 232 10.65 22.31 14.20
N LYS A 233 10.84 21.12 14.78
CA LYS A 233 11.23 20.97 16.18
C LYS A 233 12.58 21.64 16.50
N GLN A 234 13.58 21.50 15.63
CA GLN A 234 14.88 22.16 15.80
C GLN A 234 14.76 23.70 15.76
N LYS A 235 13.98 24.24 14.81
CA LYS A 235 13.72 25.68 14.71
C LYS A 235 13.02 26.20 15.96
N ALA A 236 11.99 25.52 16.42
CA ALA A 236 11.26 25.89 17.64
C ALA A 236 12.16 25.87 18.88
N GLN A 237 13.00 24.84 19.01
CA GLN A 237 13.96 24.74 20.12
C GLN A 237 15.00 25.85 20.10
N LYS A 238 15.50 26.21 18.91
CA LYS A 238 16.44 27.33 18.75
C LYS A 238 15.77 28.66 19.15
N ALA A 239 14.61 28.94 18.64
CA ALA A 239 13.85 30.16 18.96
C ALA A 239 13.54 30.28 20.47
N TRP A 240 13.16 29.15 21.10
CA TRP A 240 12.94 29.10 22.54
C TRP A 240 14.22 29.45 23.34
N LYS A 241 15.37 28.84 22.98
CA LYS A 241 16.66 29.15 23.62
C LYS A 241 17.07 30.60 23.45
N GLU A 242 16.85 31.19 22.28
CA GLU A 242 17.11 32.62 22.03
C GLU A 242 16.21 33.51 22.89
N SER A 243 14.93 33.23 22.97
CA SER A 243 13.98 33.92 23.84
C SER A 243 14.37 33.88 25.34
N GLN A 244 14.83 32.72 25.83
CA GLN A 244 15.31 32.62 27.22
C GLN A 244 16.57 33.43 27.47
N LYS A 245 17.52 33.45 26.52
CA LYS A 245 18.72 34.31 26.60
C LYS A 245 18.37 35.82 26.65
N GLU A 246 17.38 36.25 25.87
CA GLU A 246 16.93 37.64 25.87
C GLU A 246 16.24 38.02 27.19
N LYS A 247 15.45 37.15 27.79
CA LYS A 247 14.83 37.36 29.10
C LYS A 247 15.87 37.50 30.20
N LEU A 248 16.92 36.67 30.18
CA LEU A 248 18.02 36.76 31.18
C LEU A 248 18.88 38.00 31.03
N LYS A 249 18.97 38.62 29.85
CA LYS A 249 19.69 39.88 29.64
C LYS A 249 18.91 41.12 30.12
N LYS A 250 17.60 40.99 30.31
CA LYS A 250 16.70 42.06 30.75
C LYS A 250 16.45 42.08 32.27
N GLN A 251 16.95 41.08 32.97
CA GLN A 251 17.04 41.00 34.43
C GLN A 251 18.43 41.51 34.92
#